data_4b4a796dd6005e110abe576e6e12895d
#
_entry.id   4b4a796dd6005e110abe576e6e12895d
#
_cell.length_a   1.000
_cell.length_b   1.000
_cell.length_c   1.000
_cell.angle_alpha   90.00
_cell.angle_beta   90.00
_cell.angle_gamma   90.00
#
_symmetry.space_group_name_H-M   'P 1'
#
loop_
_entity.id
_entity.type
_entity.pdbx_description
1 polymer ?
#
loop_
_entity_poly.entity_id
_entity_poly.type
_entity_poly.pdbx_seq_one_letter_code
_entity_poly.pdbx_strand_id
1 'polypeptide(L)'
;MPNNYRIAKVSSLLKKEITLILQNDLENDLLRRNFINISKIDLTGDLQFCKIYITSTAEEAMRKEIVENLNLAKSYIRHTLGQRIEIRRVPDMTFKDDTVLELSLIHI
;
A
#
# COMPACT_ATOMS: atom_id res chain seq x y z
N MET A 1 20.66 17.12 -5.90
CA MET A 1 20.76 16.06 -4.91
C MET A 1 19.43 15.36 -4.73
N PRO A 2 19.43 14.07 -4.81
CA PRO A 2 18.18 13.35 -4.58
C PRO A 2 17.75 13.54 -3.13
N ASN A 3 16.47 13.77 -2.94
CA ASN A 3 15.88 13.93 -1.63
C ASN A 3 15.55 12.58 -1.02
N ASN A 4 16.56 11.73 -0.82
CA ASN A 4 16.37 10.41 -0.25
C ASN A 4 15.72 10.48 1.13
N TYR A 5 16.10 11.46 1.91
CA TYR A 5 15.50 11.69 3.22
C TYR A 5 14.00 12.02 3.09
N ARG A 6 13.66 12.89 2.15
CA ARG A 6 12.27 13.29 1.91
C ARG A 6 11.44 12.10 1.42
N ILE A 7 12.00 11.33 0.48
CA ILE A 7 11.33 10.15 -0.05
C ILE A 7 11.06 9.15 1.07
N ALA A 8 12.08 8.87 1.90
CA ALA A 8 11.94 7.95 3.01
C ALA A 8 10.90 8.42 4.02
N LYS A 9 10.89 9.72 4.32
CA LYS A 9 9.95 10.31 5.26
C LYS A 9 8.52 10.20 4.75
N VAL A 10 8.29 10.54 3.48
CA VAL A 10 6.96 10.46 2.88
C VAL A 10 6.53 9.00 2.78
N SER A 11 7.41 8.09 2.39
CA SER A 11 7.10 6.66 2.32
C SER A 11 6.65 6.11 3.67
N SER A 12 7.35 6.48 4.74
CA SER A 12 7.00 6.04 6.09
C SER A 12 5.63 6.58 6.51
N LEU A 13 5.36 7.84 6.19
CA LEU A 13 4.07 8.45 6.50
C LEU A 13 2.95 7.77 5.72
N LEU A 14 3.16 7.53 4.43
CA LEU A 14 2.18 6.84 3.60
C LEU A 14 1.90 5.44 4.13
N LYS A 15 2.95 4.70 4.48
CA LYS A 15 2.79 3.35 5.02
C LYS A 15 1.95 3.35 6.28
N LYS A 16 2.23 4.27 7.19
CA LYS A 16 1.49 4.38 8.45
C LYS A 16 0.01 4.71 8.19
N GLU A 17 -0.24 5.74 7.40
CA GLU A 17 -1.60 6.21 7.18
C GLU A 17 -2.43 5.25 6.33
N ILE A 18 -1.83 4.65 5.31
CA ILE A 18 -2.54 3.66 4.50
C ILE A 18 -2.87 2.44 5.34
N THR A 19 -1.95 1.99 6.19
CA THR A 19 -2.22 0.87 7.10
C THR A 19 -3.44 1.16 7.97
N LEU A 20 -3.54 2.37 8.52
CA LEU A 20 -4.69 2.77 9.33
C LEU A 20 -5.98 2.79 8.52
N ILE A 21 -5.92 3.27 7.27
CA ILE A 21 -7.09 3.30 6.38
C ILE A 21 -7.57 1.88 6.10
N LEU A 22 -6.66 0.97 5.80
CA LEU A 22 -7.01 -0.42 5.52
C LEU A 22 -7.64 -1.11 6.73
N GLN A 23 -7.20 -0.75 7.92
CA GLN A 23 -7.72 -1.36 9.15
C GLN A 23 -9.06 -0.77 9.59
N ASN A 24 -9.27 0.53 9.39
CA ASN A 24 -10.39 1.23 10.04
C ASN A 24 -11.42 1.84 9.09
N ASP A 25 -11.01 2.23 7.89
CA ASP A 25 -11.85 3.08 7.07
C ASP A 25 -12.49 2.38 5.87
N LEU A 26 -12.01 1.20 5.49
CA LEU A 26 -12.57 0.48 4.35
C LEU A 26 -13.72 -0.42 4.77
N GLU A 27 -14.86 -0.25 4.10
CA GLU A 27 -16.04 -1.09 4.31
C GLU A 27 -16.08 -2.22 3.28
N ASN A 28 -15.01 -2.98 3.21
CA ASN A 28 -14.92 -4.11 2.29
C ASN A 28 -14.68 -5.37 3.11
N ASP A 29 -15.64 -6.29 3.08
CA ASP A 29 -15.57 -7.51 3.90
C ASP A 29 -14.34 -8.33 3.59
N LEU A 30 -13.96 -8.44 2.34
CA LEU A 30 -12.78 -9.22 1.95
C LEU A 30 -11.52 -8.64 2.59
N LEU A 31 -11.38 -7.32 2.55
CA LEU A 31 -10.22 -6.65 3.11
C LEU A 31 -10.23 -6.67 4.63
N ARG A 32 -11.39 -6.66 5.24
CA ARG A 32 -11.51 -6.67 6.70
C ARG A 32 -11.28 -8.06 7.29
N ARG A 33 -11.65 -9.12 6.58
CA ARG A 33 -11.49 -10.49 7.08
C ARG A 33 -10.07 -11.00 6.96
N ASN A 34 -9.29 -10.44 6.06
CA ASN A 34 -7.95 -10.92 5.79
C ASN A 34 -6.92 -9.97 6.38
N PHE A 35 -5.89 -10.55 6.98
CA PHE A 35 -4.77 -9.76 7.46
C PHE A 35 -3.97 -9.28 6.26
N ILE A 36 -3.82 -7.96 6.15
CA ILE A 36 -3.06 -7.34 5.06
C ILE A 36 -1.98 -6.48 5.68
N ASN A 37 -0.73 -6.80 5.35
CA ASN A 37 0.41 -6.05 5.82
C ASN A 37 1.07 -5.35 4.63
N ILE A 38 1.43 -4.08 4.81
CA ILE A 38 2.20 -3.36 3.80
C ILE A 38 3.68 -3.68 4.06
N SER A 39 4.30 -4.41 3.12
CA SER A 39 5.70 -4.81 3.27
C SER A 39 6.64 -3.67 2.91
N LYS A 40 6.32 -2.92 1.84
CA LYS A 40 7.11 -1.76 1.47
C LYS A 40 6.34 -0.85 0.53
N ILE A 41 6.80 0.39 0.44
CA ILE A 41 6.28 1.35 -0.53
C ILE A 41 7.45 1.82 -1.38
N ASP A 42 7.31 1.71 -2.70
CA ASP A 42 8.30 2.16 -3.66
C ASP A 42 7.79 3.45 -4.28
N LEU A 43 8.35 4.56 -3.83
CA LEU A 43 7.92 5.90 -4.20
C LEU A 43 8.89 6.51 -5.21
N THR A 44 8.36 7.07 -6.30
CA THR A 44 9.22 7.71 -7.30
C THR A 44 9.85 8.99 -6.75
N GLY A 45 10.99 9.37 -7.35
CA GLY A 45 11.75 10.52 -6.86
C GLY A 45 10.99 11.84 -6.95
N ASP A 46 10.05 11.96 -7.88
CA ASP A 46 9.20 13.13 -8.02
C ASP A 46 7.93 13.07 -7.18
N LEU A 47 7.78 12.01 -6.38
CA LEU A 47 6.65 11.78 -5.48
C LEU A 47 5.29 11.67 -6.19
N GLN A 48 5.27 11.37 -7.48
CA GLN A 48 4.02 11.29 -8.24
C GLN A 48 3.41 9.91 -8.28
N PHE A 49 4.23 8.85 -8.16
CA PHE A 49 3.76 7.48 -8.25
C PHE A 49 4.33 6.63 -7.14
N CYS A 50 3.55 5.70 -6.64
CA CYS A 50 4.04 4.73 -5.67
C CYS A 50 3.46 3.35 -5.94
N LYS A 51 4.29 2.34 -5.70
CA LYS A 51 3.87 0.96 -5.69
C LYS A 51 3.82 0.50 -4.25
N ILE A 52 2.69 -0.05 -3.85
CA ILE A 52 2.47 -0.49 -2.48
C ILE A 52 2.45 -2.01 -2.49
N TYR A 53 3.45 -2.61 -1.87
CA TYR A 53 3.57 -4.06 -1.81
C TYR A 53 2.93 -4.56 -0.53
N ILE A 54 2.04 -5.52 -0.69
CA ILE A 54 1.34 -6.11 0.46
C ILE A 54 1.70 -7.57 0.61
N THR A 55 1.57 -8.08 1.82
CA THR A 55 1.65 -9.50 2.11
C THR A 55 0.40 -9.90 2.88
N SER A 56 0.01 -11.16 2.73
CA SER A 56 -1.16 -11.69 3.41
C SER A 56 -0.97 -13.18 3.63
N THR A 57 -1.61 -13.71 4.66
CA THR A 57 -1.61 -15.15 4.93
C THR A 57 -2.65 -15.89 4.10
N ALA A 58 -3.45 -15.18 3.32
CA ALA A 58 -4.46 -15.79 2.47
C ALA A 58 -3.82 -16.60 1.33
N GLU A 59 -4.60 -17.52 0.76
CA GLU A 59 -4.18 -18.29 -0.39
C GLU A 59 -4.02 -17.41 -1.62
N GLU A 60 -3.27 -17.91 -2.61
CA GLU A 60 -2.94 -17.14 -3.80
C GLU A 60 -4.18 -16.56 -4.51
N ALA A 61 -5.21 -17.36 -4.70
CA ALA A 61 -6.43 -16.90 -5.35
C ALA A 61 -7.08 -15.75 -4.58
N MET A 62 -7.09 -15.87 -3.26
CA MET A 62 -7.64 -14.84 -2.39
C MET A 62 -6.77 -13.58 -2.42
N ARG A 63 -5.45 -13.74 -2.46
CA ARG A 63 -4.53 -12.59 -2.55
C ARG A 63 -4.74 -11.81 -3.83
N LYS A 64 -5.03 -12.49 -4.94
CA LYS A 64 -5.35 -11.80 -6.20
C LYS A 64 -6.60 -10.94 -6.05
N GLU A 65 -7.63 -11.47 -5.41
CA GLU A 65 -8.86 -10.73 -5.15
C GLU A 65 -8.59 -9.54 -4.23
N ILE A 66 -7.76 -9.74 -3.21
CA ILE A 66 -7.38 -8.66 -2.30
C ILE A 66 -6.72 -7.52 -3.06
N VAL A 67 -5.75 -7.84 -3.92
CA VAL A 67 -5.05 -6.83 -4.71
C VAL A 67 -6.01 -6.10 -5.65
N GLU A 68 -6.91 -6.84 -6.31
CA GLU A 68 -7.92 -6.22 -7.18
C GLU A 68 -8.81 -5.27 -6.40
N ASN A 69 -9.26 -5.67 -5.22
CA ASN A 69 -10.12 -4.83 -4.38
C ASN A 69 -9.38 -3.60 -3.88
N LEU A 70 -8.11 -3.74 -3.52
CA LEU A 70 -7.31 -2.59 -3.12
C LEU A 70 -7.14 -1.59 -4.26
N ASN A 71 -6.88 -2.08 -5.46
CA ASN A 71 -6.74 -1.20 -6.63
C ASN A 71 -8.06 -0.54 -7.00
N LEU A 72 -9.18 -1.22 -6.82
CA LEU A 72 -10.49 -0.61 -7.02
C LEU A 72 -10.77 0.48 -5.99
N ALA A 73 -10.24 0.33 -4.77
CA ALA A 73 -10.45 1.27 -3.68
C ALA A 73 -9.44 2.41 -3.68
N LYS A 74 -8.50 2.45 -4.62
CA LYS A 74 -7.40 3.41 -4.55
C LYS A 74 -7.84 4.86 -4.59
N SER A 75 -8.90 5.18 -5.30
CA SER A 75 -9.42 6.55 -5.34
C SER A 75 -9.91 6.99 -3.97
N TYR A 76 -10.60 6.11 -3.26
CA TYR A 76 -11.05 6.37 -1.91
C TYR A 76 -9.85 6.54 -0.97
N ILE A 77 -8.86 5.65 -1.10
CA ILE A 77 -7.66 5.69 -0.26
C ILE A 77 -6.90 7.00 -0.48
N ARG A 78 -6.74 7.41 -1.74
CA ARG A 78 -6.08 8.69 -2.06
C ARG A 78 -6.84 9.88 -1.49
N HIS A 79 -8.15 9.87 -1.62
CA HIS A 79 -8.98 10.95 -1.08
C HIS A 79 -8.83 11.04 0.44
N THR A 80 -8.91 9.92 1.12
CA THR A 80 -8.76 9.86 2.57
C THR A 80 -7.38 10.29 3.02
N LEU A 81 -6.33 9.87 2.29
CA LEU A 81 -4.98 10.32 2.57
C LEU A 81 -4.83 11.82 2.47
N GLY A 82 -5.43 12.41 1.45
CA GLY A 82 -5.38 13.86 1.26
C GLY A 82 -5.99 14.63 2.40
N GLN A 83 -6.92 14.01 3.13
CA GLN A 83 -7.52 14.61 4.31
C GLN A 83 -6.69 14.42 5.57
N ARG A 84 -5.85 13.39 5.61
CA ARG A 84 -5.10 13.02 6.80
C ARG A 84 -3.68 13.57 6.85
N ILE A 85 -3.08 13.80 5.68
CA ILE A 85 -1.69 14.23 5.63
C ILE A 85 -1.57 15.54 4.86
N GLU A 86 -0.62 16.36 5.30
CA GLU A 86 -0.30 17.60 4.60
C GLU A 86 0.69 17.29 3.51
N ILE A 87 0.18 17.02 2.32
CA ILE A 87 1.00 16.76 1.16
C ILE A 87 0.37 17.50 -0.02
N ARG A 88 1.21 18.11 -0.82
CA ARG A 88 0.74 18.92 -1.94
C ARG A 88 -0.06 18.10 -2.94
N ARG A 89 0.38 16.88 -3.16
CA ARG A 89 -0.28 15.94 -4.05
C ARG A 89 -0.09 14.53 -3.51
N VAL A 90 -1.19 13.79 -3.42
CA VAL A 90 -1.12 12.38 -3.05
C VAL A 90 -0.66 11.60 -4.28
N PRO A 91 0.39 10.78 -4.17
CA PRO A 91 0.86 10.00 -5.32
C PRO A 91 -0.21 9.05 -5.85
N ASP A 92 -0.18 8.81 -7.16
CA ASP A 92 -0.94 7.70 -7.74
C ASP A 92 -0.37 6.42 -7.19
N MET A 93 -1.22 5.45 -6.89
CA MET A 93 -0.77 4.23 -6.25
C MET A 93 -1.24 3.00 -6.98
N THR A 94 -0.44 1.94 -6.88
CA THR A 94 -0.77 0.62 -7.39
C THR A 94 -0.40 -0.39 -6.30
N PHE A 95 -1.33 -1.28 -5.99
CA PHE A 95 -1.10 -2.33 -5.00
C PHE A 95 -0.63 -3.59 -5.70
N LYS A 96 0.35 -4.25 -5.10
CA LYS A 96 0.91 -5.49 -5.62
C LYS A 96 1.12 -6.50 -4.50
N ASP A 97 0.98 -7.77 -4.81
CA ASP A 97 1.21 -8.85 -3.86
C ASP A 97 2.70 -9.21 -3.85
N ASP A 98 3.33 -9.07 -2.70
CA ASP A 98 4.75 -9.36 -2.50
C ASP A 98 4.97 -10.70 -1.79
N THR A 99 3.90 -11.41 -1.43
CA THR A 99 3.97 -12.61 -0.60
C THR A 99 4.85 -13.70 -1.23
N VAL A 100 4.66 -13.92 -2.53
CA VAL A 100 5.40 -14.97 -3.23
C VAL A 100 6.89 -14.64 -3.30
N LEU A 101 7.23 -13.38 -3.54
CA LEU A 101 8.63 -12.95 -3.61
C LEU A 101 9.33 -13.14 -2.28
N GLU A 102 8.68 -12.81 -1.16
CA GLU A 102 9.24 -13.02 0.16
C GLU A 102 9.50 -14.50 0.43
N LEU A 103 8.54 -15.35 0.08
CA LEU A 103 8.69 -16.79 0.27
C LEU A 103 9.79 -17.36 -0.62
N SER A 104 9.91 -16.87 -1.85
CA SER A 104 10.96 -17.30 -2.77
C SER A 104 12.34 -16.97 -2.24
N LEU A 105 12.51 -15.81 -1.62
CA LEU A 105 13.78 -15.41 -1.03
C LEU A 105 14.18 -16.30 0.13
N ILE A 106 13.22 -16.82 0.86
CA ILE A 106 13.47 -17.72 2.00
C ILE A 106 13.97 -19.08 1.52
N HIS A 107 13.55 -19.51 0.36
CA HIS A 107 13.87 -20.82 -0.19
C HIS A 107 15.16 -20.88 -1.00
N ILE A 108 15.83 -19.77 -1.15
CA ILE A 108 17.14 -19.72 -1.78
C ILE A 108 18.22 -19.87 -0.73
#